data_943051aa9ebfacc2c7fe1eed6937a61b
#
_entry.id   943051aa9ebfacc2c7fe1eed6937a61b
#
_cell.length_a   1.000
_cell.length_b   1.000
_cell.length_c   1.000
_cell.angle_alpha   90.00
_cell.angle_beta   90.00
_cell.angle_gamma   90.00
#
_symmetry.space_group_name_H-M   'P 1'
#
loop_
_entity.id
_entity.type
_entity.pdbx_description
1 polymer ?
#
loop_
_entity_poly.entity_id
_entity_poly.type
_entity_poly.pdbx_seq_one_letter_code
_entity_poly.pdbx_strand_id
1 'polypeptide(L)'
;LSDTFEQFAKPLMEKLGWPTIFCNTLEVADSGEITGFRMRCPQSKLTTVRGLQSIGYDTIAAGDSFNDLGMIQASKAGFLFKSTDAIKADHPEVPAYEEFSDLLRAIRAALD
;
A
#
# COMPACT_ATOMS: atom_id res chain seq x y z
N LEU A 1 0.82 -3.08 1.73
CA LEU A 1 -0.03 -2.27 2.62
C LEU A 1 -1.41 -2.13 1.98
N SER A 2 -2.45 -2.50 2.68
CA SER A 2 -3.82 -2.48 2.14
C SER A 2 -4.84 -2.15 3.22
N ASP A 3 -5.92 -1.50 2.80
CA ASP A 3 -7.07 -1.26 3.67
C ASP A 3 -8.10 -2.40 3.59
N THR A 4 -7.81 -3.47 2.89
CA THR A 4 -8.62 -4.68 2.84
C THR A 4 -8.61 -5.44 4.18
N PHE A 5 -9.31 -6.55 4.23
CA PHE A 5 -9.36 -7.45 5.40
C PHE A 5 -8.62 -8.75 5.08
N GLU A 6 -7.94 -9.30 6.09
CA GLU A 6 -7.11 -10.51 5.91
C GLU A 6 -7.91 -11.68 5.34
N GLN A 7 -9.20 -11.82 5.71
CA GLN A 7 -10.06 -12.87 5.21
C GLN A 7 -10.28 -12.80 3.70
N PHE A 8 -10.30 -11.57 3.14
CA PHE A 8 -10.42 -11.35 1.69
C PHE A 8 -9.08 -11.44 0.97
N ALA A 9 -8.01 -11.01 1.63
CA ALA A 9 -6.68 -10.99 1.03
C ALA A 9 -6.03 -12.39 0.96
N LYS A 10 -6.38 -13.28 1.88
CA LYS A 10 -5.72 -14.57 2.07
C LYS A 10 -5.60 -15.41 0.80
N PRO A 11 -6.67 -15.63 -0.01
CA PRO A 11 -6.55 -16.40 -1.24
C PRO A 11 -5.56 -15.81 -2.26
N LEU A 12 -5.49 -14.49 -2.36
CA LEU A 12 -4.53 -13.82 -3.24
C LEU A 12 -3.10 -13.95 -2.70
N MET A 13 -2.93 -13.80 -1.39
CA MET A 13 -1.62 -13.93 -0.76
C MET A 13 -1.05 -15.33 -0.94
N GLU A 14 -1.89 -16.36 -0.85
CA GLU A 14 -1.51 -17.74 -1.13
C GLU A 14 -0.95 -17.89 -2.56
N LYS A 15 -1.65 -17.33 -3.54
CA LYS A 15 -1.20 -17.36 -4.95
C LYS A 15 0.11 -16.61 -5.17
N LEU A 16 0.38 -15.59 -4.38
CA LEU A 16 1.60 -14.78 -4.48
C LEU A 16 2.77 -15.35 -3.67
N GLY A 17 2.62 -16.50 -3.01
CA GLY A 17 3.67 -17.11 -2.22
C GLY A 17 3.83 -16.50 -0.83
N TRP A 18 2.74 -15.97 -0.26
CA TRP A 18 2.69 -15.40 1.10
C TRP A 18 3.64 -14.23 1.32
N PRO A 19 3.58 -13.16 0.52
CA PRO A 19 4.32 -11.94 0.84
C PRO A 19 3.80 -11.33 2.14
N THR A 20 4.61 -10.49 2.76
CA THR A 20 4.17 -9.74 3.94
C THR A 20 3.02 -8.82 3.57
N ILE A 21 1.95 -8.86 4.37
CA ILE A 21 0.79 -7.99 4.22
C ILE A 21 0.45 -7.32 5.54
N PHE A 22 0.19 -6.02 5.48
CA PHE A 22 -0.39 -5.25 6.57
C PHE A 22 -1.78 -4.80 6.13
N CYS A 23 -2.80 -5.28 6.82
CA CYS A 23 -4.20 -5.01 6.49
C CYS A 23 -5.06 -5.05 7.75
N ASN A 24 -6.37 -4.99 7.57
CA ASN A 24 -7.33 -5.00 8.67
C ASN A 24 -7.91 -6.41 8.87
N THR A 25 -8.74 -6.59 9.88
CA THR A 25 -9.30 -7.91 10.25
C THR A 25 -10.81 -7.79 10.43
N LEU A 26 -11.55 -8.75 9.85
CA LEU A 26 -12.98 -8.93 10.15
C LEU A 26 -13.16 -9.71 11.45
N GLU A 27 -14.17 -9.36 12.21
CA GLU A 27 -14.65 -10.16 13.32
C GLU A 27 -15.73 -11.11 12.80
N VAL A 28 -15.46 -12.42 12.90
CA VAL A 28 -16.32 -13.45 12.33
C VAL A 28 -16.72 -14.42 13.43
N ALA A 29 -18.03 -14.61 13.62
CA ALA A 29 -18.55 -15.58 14.58
C ALA A 29 -18.30 -17.02 14.10
N ASP A 30 -18.41 -18.00 15.00
CA ASP A 30 -18.25 -19.42 14.68
C ASP A 30 -19.23 -19.89 13.59
N SER A 31 -20.39 -19.24 13.48
CA SER A 31 -21.38 -19.49 12.42
C SER A 31 -20.95 -19.01 11.03
N GLY A 32 -19.87 -18.23 10.94
CA GLY A 32 -19.43 -17.58 9.71
C GLY A 32 -20.01 -16.19 9.50
N GLU A 33 -20.89 -15.71 10.41
CA GLU A 33 -21.44 -14.36 10.33
C GLU A 33 -20.38 -13.31 10.62
N ILE A 34 -20.32 -12.26 9.79
CA ILE A 34 -19.46 -11.10 10.03
C ILE A 34 -20.14 -10.24 11.09
N THR A 35 -19.53 -10.11 12.26
CA THR A 35 -20.09 -9.37 13.40
C THR A 35 -19.46 -8.00 13.59
N GLY A 36 -18.37 -7.71 12.91
CA GLY A 36 -17.69 -6.44 13.02
C GLY A 36 -16.38 -6.44 12.25
N PHE A 37 -15.59 -5.38 12.46
CA PHE A 37 -14.27 -5.27 11.87
C PHE A 37 -13.33 -4.55 12.82
N ARG A 38 -12.03 -4.80 12.65
CA ARG A 38 -10.98 -4.14 13.43
C ARG A 38 -10.00 -3.49 12.47
N MET A 39 -9.89 -2.17 12.57
CA MET A 39 -8.86 -1.41 11.88
C MET A 39 -7.55 -1.56 12.64
N ARG A 40 -6.46 -1.83 11.92
CA ARG A 40 -5.15 -2.07 12.53
C ARG A 40 -4.61 -0.84 13.24
N CYS A 41 -4.66 0.31 12.58
CA CYS A 41 -4.26 1.61 13.15
C CYS A 41 -4.78 2.76 12.28
N PRO A 42 -4.86 4.00 12.82
CA PRO A 42 -5.21 5.16 12.00
C PRO A 42 -4.17 5.41 10.91
N GLN A 43 -4.62 5.85 9.74
CA GLN A 43 -3.76 6.14 8.59
C GLN A 43 -2.75 5.01 8.34
N SER A 44 -3.26 3.79 8.23
CA SER A 44 -2.46 2.55 8.35
C SER A 44 -1.27 2.48 7.40
N LYS A 45 -1.40 2.99 6.17
CA LYS A 45 -0.32 2.96 5.19
C LYS A 45 0.83 3.88 5.60
N LEU A 46 0.55 5.12 5.93
CA LEU A 46 1.54 6.09 6.40
C LEU A 46 2.19 5.64 7.72
N THR A 47 1.38 5.20 8.68
CA THR A 47 1.85 4.76 9.99
C THR A 47 2.80 3.57 9.85
N THR A 48 2.49 2.62 8.96
CA THR A 48 3.35 1.45 8.71
C THR A 48 4.67 1.86 8.06
N VAL A 49 4.65 2.74 7.07
CA VAL A 49 5.88 3.25 6.44
C VAL A 49 6.77 3.93 7.47
N ARG A 50 6.21 4.80 8.29
CA ARG A 50 6.96 5.47 9.36
C ARG A 50 7.50 4.49 10.39
N GLY A 51 6.73 3.47 10.75
CA GLY A 51 7.17 2.41 11.64
C GLY A 51 8.38 1.66 11.08
N LEU A 52 8.35 1.28 9.82
CA LEU A 52 9.47 0.63 9.15
C LEU A 52 10.71 1.53 9.09
N GLN A 53 10.53 2.80 8.79
CA GLN A 53 11.62 3.78 8.78
C GLN A 53 12.24 3.94 10.18
N SER A 54 11.42 3.91 11.23
CA SER A 54 11.90 4.06 12.61
C SER A 54 12.79 2.91 13.06
N ILE A 55 12.68 1.75 12.42
CA ILE A 55 13.53 0.58 12.70
C ILE A 55 14.62 0.38 11.66
N GLY A 56 14.90 1.40 10.85
CA GLY A 56 16.09 1.43 9.98
C GLY A 56 15.87 1.05 8.52
N TYR A 57 14.62 0.90 8.07
CA TYR A 57 14.36 0.61 6.66
C TYR A 57 14.22 1.89 5.84
N ASP A 58 14.81 1.91 4.65
CA ASP A 58 14.41 2.82 3.59
C ASP A 58 13.17 2.24 2.91
N THR A 59 12.24 3.11 2.50
CA THR A 59 10.98 2.66 1.89
C THR A 59 10.82 3.22 0.49
N ILE A 60 10.25 2.41 -0.38
CA ILE A 60 9.76 2.80 -1.70
C ILE A 60 8.28 2.44 -1.74
N ALA A 61 7.44 3.38 -2.16
CA ALA A 61 6.00 3.17 -2.17
C ALA A 61 5.39 3.48 -3.53
N ALA A 62 4.38 2.70 -3.90
CA ALA A 62 3.58 2.95 -5.08
C ALA A 62 2.10 2.73 -4.76
N GLY A 63 1.23 3.50 -5.37
CA GLY A 63 -0.20 3.40 -5.17
C GLY A 63 -0.97 4.19 -6.21
N ASP A 64 -2.31 4.11 -6.17
CA ASP A 64 -3.19 4.69 -7.19
C ASP A 64 -4.18 5.72 -6.66
N SER A 65 -4.34 5.85 -5.36
CA SER A 65 -5.44 6.61 -4.77
C SER A 65 -4.98 7.60 -3.70
N PHE A 66 -5.91 8.47 -3.28
CA PHE A 66 -5.62 9.51 -2.28
C PHE A 66 -5.11 8.94 -0.96
N ASN A 67 -5.60 7.77 -0.53
CA ASN A 67 -5.15 7.14 0.70
C ASN A 67 -3.70 6.61 0.63
N ASP A 68 -3.11 6.56 -0.56
CA ASP A 68 -1.71 6.15 -0.76
C ASP A 68 -0.73 7.32 -0.68
N LEU A 69 -1.20 8.55 -0.85
CA LEU A 69 -0.34 9.73 -0.97
C LEU A 69 0.55 9.94 0.26
N GLY A 70 0.01 9.73 1.46
CA GLY A 70 0.80 9.88 2.68
C GLY A 70 2.02 8.96 2.70
N MET A 71 1.85 7.68 2.39
CA MET A 71 2.97 6.73 2.35
C MET A 71 3.92 7.02 1.18
N ILE A 72 3.39 7.45 0.03
CA ILE A 72 4.19 7.81 -1.15
C ILE A 72 5.11 8.98 -0.82
N GLN A 73 4.56 10.04 -0.24
CA GLN A 73 5.31 11.26 0.09
C GLN A 73 6.31 11.05 1.23
N ALA A 74 6.02 10.15 2.16
CA ALA A 74 6.90 9.85 3.29
C ALA A 74 8.06 8.91 2.92
N SER A 75 7.98 8.22 1.80
CA SER A 75 8.98 7.25 1.37
C SER A 75 10.19 7.91 0.68
N LYS A 76 11.32 7.22 0.68
CA LYS A 76 12.53 7.64 -0.03
C LYS A 76 12.26 7.90 -1.51
N ALA A 77 11.43 7.04 -2.12
CA ALA A 77 10.89 7.22 -3.46
C ALA A 77 9.43 6.79 -3.48
N GLY A 78 8.59 7.55 -4.18
CA GLY A 78 7.16 7.28 -4.26
C GLY A 78 6.64 7.50 -5.66
N PHE A 79 5.70 6.64 -6.07
CA PHE A 79 5.17 6.64 -7.43
C PHE A 79 3.65 6.48 -7.43
N LEU A 80 2.99 7.17 -8.35
CA LEU A 80 1.60 6.89 -8.71
C LEU A 80 1.59 5.86 -9.85
N PHE A 81 0.75 4.84 -9.71
CA PHE A 81 0.62 3.80 -10.71
C PHE A 81 -0.84 3.60 -11.07
N LYS A 82 -1.15 3.80 -12.36
CA LYS A 82 -2.53 3.71 -12.88
C LYS A 82 -3.51 4.56 -12.07
N SER A 83 -3.07 5.74 -11.70
CA SER A 83 -3.84 6.69 -10.91
C SER A 83 -4.79 7.51 -11.79
N THR A 84 -5.70 8.26 -11.17
CA THR A 84 -6.62 9.14 -11.88
C THR A 84 -5.93 10.41 -12.36
N ASP A 85 -6.49 11.04 -13.38
CA ASP A 85 -5.99 12.32 -13.90
C ASP A 85 -6.06 13.42 -12.84
N ALA A 86 -7.10 13.40 -12.00
CA ALA A 86 -7.27 14.37 -10.92
C ALA A 86 -6.11 14.31 -9.90
N ILE A 87 -5.73 13.11 -9.47
CA ILE A 87 -4.64 12.93 -8.50
C ILE A 87 -3.30 13.33 -9.13
N LYS A 88 -3.05 12.92 -10.37
CA LYS A 88 -1.83 13.29 -11.10
C LYS A 88 -1.71 14.80 -11.29
N ALA A 89 -2.81 15.49 -11.54
CA ALA A 89 -2.84 16.95 -11.70
C ALA A 89 -2.59 17.67 -10.38
N ASP A 90 -3.14 17.16 -9.28
CA ASP A 90 -2.97 17.75 -7.95
C ASP A 90 -1.56 17.51 -7.38
N HIS A 91 -0.87 16.46 -7.83
CA HIS A 91 0.46 16.07 -7.33
C HIS A 91 1.46 15.85 -8.48
N PRO A 92 1.76 16.91 -9.27
CA PRO A 92 2.69 16.79 -10.39
C PRO A 92 4.13 16.48 -9.95
N GLU A 93 4.46 16.69 -8.68
CA GLU A 93 5.75 16.34 -8.09
C GLU A 93 5.97 14.84 -7.93
N VAL A 94 4.91 14.03 -7.97
CA VAL A 94 4.99 12.58 -7.83
C VAL A 94 5.05 11.95 -9.22
N PRO A 95 6.12 11.21 -9.56
CA PRO A 95 6.18 10.49 -10.83
C PRO A 95 5.04 9.50 -10.98
N ALA A 96 4.42 9.47 -12.15
CA ALA A 96 3.27 8.63 -12.43
C ALA A 96 3.55 7.72 -13.63
N TYR A 97 3.14 6.46 -13.52
CA TYR A 97 3.35 5.44 -14.54
C TYR A 97 2.06 4.67 -14.81
N GLU A 98 1.93 4.20 -16.04
CA GLU A 98 0.77 3.41 -16.48
C GLU A 98 1.15 1.97 -16.83
N GLU A 99 2.44 1.70 -17.08
CA GLU A 99 2.93 0.38 -17.46
C GLU A 99 3.78 -0.22 -16.35
N PHE A 100 3.59 -1.51 -16.05
CA PHE A 100 4.35 -2.23 -15.02
C PHE A 100 5.86 -2.18 -15.29
N SER A 101 6.29 -2.30 -16.55
CA SER A 101 7.70 -2.26 -16.91
C SER A 101 8.35 -0.93 -16.56
N ASP A 102 7.64 0.17 -16.76
CA ASP A 102 8.15 1.52 -16.45
C ASP A 102 8.23 1.74 -14.94
N LEU A 103 7.21 1.30 -14.20
CA LEU A 103 7.24 1.34 -12.74
C LEU A 103 8.39 0.51 -12.18
N LEU A 104 8.59 -0.71 -12.68
CA LEU A 104 9.67 -1.58 -12.24
C LEU A 104 11.04 -0.93 -12.48
N ARG A 105 11.23 -0.31 -13.63
CA ARG A 105 12.47 0.41 -13.96
C ARG A 105 12.72 1.56 -12.98
N ALA A 106 11.67 2.33 -12.67
CA ALA A 106 11.77 3.43 -11.72
C ALA A 106 12.10 2.94 -10.29
N ILE A 107 11.48 1.85 -9.85
CA ILE A 107 11.76 1.25 -8.55
C ILE A 107 13.22 0.78 -8.48
N ARG A 108 13.69 0.09 -9.51
CA ARG A 108 15.09 -0.37 -9.57
C ARG A 108 16.09 0.77 -9.52
N ALA A 109 15.81 1.86 -10.21
CA ALA A 109 16.64 3.06 -10.17
C ALA A 109 16.67 3.68 -8.77
N ALA A 110 15.56 3.65 -8.04
CA ALA A 110 15.46 4.18 -6.68
C ALA A 110 16.15 3.31 -5.62
N LEU A 111 16.41 2.04 -5.91
CA LEU A 111 17.14 1.14 -5.01
C LEU A 111 18.64 1.47 -4.93
N ASP A 112 19.17 2.12 -5.94
CA ASP A 112 20.58 2.56 -5.98
C ASP A 112 20.78 3.93 -5.23
#